data_422b0413fa6f3e5948ceab4379943120
#
_entry.id   422b0413fa6f3e5948ceab4379943120
#
_cell.length_a   1.000
_cell.length_b   1.000
_cell.length_c   1.000
_cell.angle_alpha   90.00
_cell.angle_beta   90.00
_cell.angle_gamma   90.00
#
_symmetry.space_group_name_H-M   'P 1'
#
loop_
_entity.id
_entity.type
_entity.pdbx_description
1 polymer ?
#
loop_
_entity_poly.entity_id
_entity_poly.type
_entity_poly.pdbx_seq_one_letter_code
_entity_poly.pdbx_strand_id
1 'polypeptide(L)'
;KEMYTGNMGLFPNMLVHLYLYIPLLTMGLMSREYSSGSIKLLYSSPVSSIQIIFGKFLSMMIYSLILVGILFLFVGFTAWNVPSFDMSLALSGLLGIYLVICSYAAIGLFMSCLTSYQVVAAVATLGALAFLNYVGRIGQEVPFIRDITYWLSISGRSDELINGLISSEDVFYFLIVIGLFLMLSIMVILSGKRKLSKSMAFTRYTGVIVLAMLLGYVTSRPGLQCSYDASSIKLNSLNPVSQEIMEKMEGGLTITTYVNLLEGNFYRGAPSERNSDANRFKKFIRFKPKIQMNYVYYYADAGNEVLEDRFPDLNTQPRAWKMAGMEDLDIEMFLSPEQVAQQVDLSGEKYRFVRLLERESGEKTFLRIFDDSYIYPREGEISTAMKRLVTKAPKVVFLTGHGERDIQRAGDRDYYTFAIDPTFRHSLINQGFDVDSITLMGDRPIPMDIDVLVVADLQRPLSTDELARLEEYIAKGGNIVIGGEPGKSDLMNPLTASLGVSFLPGTLVQPTKAYDDNL
;
A
#
# COMPACT_ATOMS: atom_id res chain seq x y z
N LYS A 1 13.69 13.17 8.44
CA LYS A 1 12.63 12.85 7.49
C LYS A 1 11.26 12.97 8.15
N GLU A 2 10.99 12.26 9.24
CA GLU A 2 9.68 12.24 9.93
C GLU A 2 9.17 13.61 10.35
N MET A 3 10.06 14.54 10.69
CA MET A 3 9.71 15.91 11.05
C MET A 3 8.96 16.66 9.92
N TYR A 4 9.24 16.37 8.66
CA TYR A 4 8.60 17.06 7.52
C TYR A 4 7.49 16.25 6.86
N THR A 5 7.67 14.95 6.69
CA THR A 5 6.79 14.10 5.85
C THR A 5 6.03 13.01 6.63
N GLY A 6 6.38 12.74 7.90
CA GLY A 6 5.63 11.80 8.75
C GLY A 6 4.20 12.26 9.00
N ASN A 7 3.32 11.37 9.47
CA ASN A 7 1.89 11.67 9.71
C ASN A 7 1.66 12.90 10.61
N MET A 8 2.58 13.20 11.51
CA MET A 8 2.58 14.41 12.35
C MET A 8 3.63 15.43 11.88
N GLY A 9 4.17 15.28 10.68
CA GLY A 9 5.18 16.14 10.11
C GLY A 9 4.66 17.54 9.77
N LEU A 10 5.61 18.45 9.50
CA LEU A 10 5.28 19.85 9.20
C LEU A 10 4.35 19.98 7.97
N PHE A 11 4.65 19.26 6.89
CA PHE A 11 3.91 19.41 5.63
C PHE A 11 2.46 18.87 5.69
N PRO A 12 2.17 17.68 6.22
CA PRO A 12 0.80 17.24 6.43
C PRO A 12 -0.01 18.17 7.34
N ASN A 13 0.59 18.63 8.44
CA ASN A 13 -0.07 19.60 9.31
C ASN A 13 -0.38 20.92 8.60
N MET A 14 0.52 21.40 7.75
CA MET A 14 0.28 22.60 6.94
C MET A 14 -0.91 22.42 6.00
N LEU A 15 -1.09 21.26 5.36
CA LEU A 15 -2.25 21.01 4.49
C LEU A 15 -3.57 21.17 5.25
N VAL A 16 -3.64 20.68 6.48
CA VAL A 16 -4.84 20.81 7.32
C VAL A 16 -5.16 22.28 7.61
N HIS A 17 -4.15 23.10 7.92
CA HIS A 17 -4.35 24.52 8.16
C HIS A 17 -4.71 25.28 6.87
N LEU A 18 -4.09 24.96 5.76
CA LEU A 18 -4.37 25.56 4.44
C LEU A 18 -5.80 25.30 3.99
N TYR A 19 -6.37 24.15 4.35
CA TYR A 19 -7.76 23.80 4.08
C TYR A 19 -8.76 24.83 4.62
N LEU A 20 -8.50 25.40 5.80
CA LEU A 20 -9.32 26.46 6.40
C LEU A 20 -8.87 27.85 5.96
N TYR A 21 -7.55 28.07 5.81
CA TYR A 21 -6.99 29.40 5.60
C TYR A 21 -7.23 29.93 4.17
N ILE A 22 -7.10 29.10 3.15
CA ILE A 22 -7.26 29.53 1.75
C ILE A 22 -8.69 29.96 1.42
N PRO A 23 -9.76 29.28 1.87
CA PRO A 23 -11.13 29.79 1.70
C PRO A 23 -11.34 31.19 2.27
N LEU A 24 -10.78 31.49 3.43
CA LEU A 24 -10.88 32.82 4.06
C LEU A 24 -10.14 33.89 3.25
N LEU A 25 -8.98 33.57 2.67
CA LEU A 25 -8.22 34.49 1.81
C LEU A 25 -8.92 34.76 0.49
N THR A 26 -9.56 33.76 -0.09
CA THR A 26 -10.13 33.83 -1.45
C THR A 26 -11.57 34.33 -1.46
N MET A 27 -12.28 34.29 -0.34
CA MET A 27 -13.69 34.63 -0.24
C MET A 27 -14.04 36.01 -0.81
N GLY A 28 -13.14 36.99 -0.64
CA GLY A 28 -13.34 38.39 -1.06
C GLY A 28 -12.87 38.72 -2.48
N LEU A 29 -12.23 37.79 -3.20
CA LEU A 29 -11.57 38.11 -4.47
C LEU A 29 -12.51 38.70 -5.54
N MET A 30 -13.72 38.16 -5.66
CA MET A 30 -14.76 38.65 -6.56
C MET A 30 -16.04 39.05 -5.83
N SER A 31 -16.43 38.36 -4.75
CA SER A 31 -17.66 38.66 -4.01
C SER A 31 -17.66 40.08 -3.45
N ARG A 32 -16.49 40.61 -3.09
CA ARG A 32 -16.33 42.02 -2.65
C ARG A 32 -16.61 42.99 -3.79
N GLU A 33 -16.23 42.68 -5.02
CA GLU A 33 -16.52 43.52 -6.19
C GLU A 33 -18.02 43.51 -6.51
N TYR A 34 -18.70 42.38 -6.31
CA TYR A 34 -20.16 42.29 -6.44
C TYR A 34 -20.89 43.06 -5.35
N SER A 35 -20.50 42.90 -4.09
CA SER A 35 -21.16 43.55 -2.95
C SER A 35 -20.99 45.07 -2.94
N SER A 36 -19.83 45.58 -3.36
CA SER A 36 -19.57 47.04 -3.45
C SER A 36 -20.12 47.68 -4.72
N GLY A 37 -20.55 46.85 -5.71
CA GLY A 37 -20.98 47.35 -7.03
C GLY A 37 -19.82 47.74 -7.96
N SER A 38 -18.56 47.64 -7.54
CA SER A 38 -17.36 47.95 -8.34
C SER A 38 -17.20 47.03 -9.53
N ILE A 39 -17.90 45.89 -9.56
CA ILE A 39 -17.97 45.01 -10.74
C ILE A 39 -18.45 45.75 -12.01
N LYS A 40 -19.31 46.79 -11.86
CA LYS A 40 -19.77 47.58 -12.99
C LYS A 40 -18.63 48.37 -13.62
N LEU A 41 -17.71 48.89 -12.83
CA LEU A 41 -16.49 49.56 -13.30
C LEU A 41 -15.56 48.60 -14.02
N LEU A 42 -15.41 47.39 -13.50
CA LEU A 42 -14.64 46.33 -14.18
C LEU A 42 -15.27 45.93 -15.53
N TYR A 43 -16.59 45.93 -15.63
CA TYR A 43 -17.29 45.61 -16.88
C TYR A 43 -17.21 46.72 -17.93
N SER A 44 -17.13 47.98 -17.51
CA SER A 44 -17.00 49.16 -18.43
C SER A 44 -15.55 49.45 -18.80
N SER A 45 -14.58 48.86 -18.10
CA SER A 45 -13.16 49.04 -18.39
C SER A 45 -12.76 48.26 -19.66
N PRO A 46 -11.67 48.66 -20.39
CA PRO A 46 -11.18 47.95 -21.56
C PRO A 46 -10.51 46.59 -21.22
N VAL A 47 -10.58 46.14 -19.95
CA VAL A 47 -9.97 44.91 -19.47
C VAL A 47 -10.86 43.71 -19.80
N SER A 48 -10.28 42.66 -20.38
CA SER A 48 -11.01 41.43 -20.69
C SER A 48 -11.30 40.61 -19.40
N SER A 49 -12.38 39.80 -19.44
CA SER A 49 -12.72 38.91 -18.33
C SER A 49 -11.58 37.92 -17.99
N ILE A 50 -10.80 37.53 -18.99
CA ILE A 50 -9.61 36.70 -18.83
C ILE A 50 -8.56 37.43 -17.97
N GLN A 51 -8.24 38.68 -18.34
CA GLN A 51 -7.27 39.49 -17.60
C GLN A 51 -7.68 39.73 -16.14
N ILE A 52 -9.00 39.93 -15.88
CA ILE A 52 -9.52 40.11 -14.52
C ILE A 52 -9.27 38.85 -13.68
N ILE A 53 -9.68 37.68 -14.18
CA ILE A 53 -9.54 36.42 -13.45
C ILE A 53 -8.06 36.03 -13.27
N PHE A 54 -7.27 36.09 -14.36
CA PHE A 54 -5.84 35.78 -14.26
C PHE A 54 -5.10 36.76 -13.35
N GLY A 55 -5.43 38.06 -13.35
CA GLY A 55 -4.83 39.05 -12.46
C GLY A 55 -5.12 38.73 -10.98
N LYS A 56 -6.38 38.40 -10.65
CA LYS A 56 -6.78 37.99 -9.28
C LYS A 56 -6.11 36.67 -8.89
N PHE A 57 -6.04 35.68 -9.78
CA PHE A 57 -5.38 34.43 -9.52
C PHE A 57 -3.85 34.61 -9.35
N LEU A 58 -3.21 35.38 -10.22
CA LEU A 58 -1.78 35.66 -10.14
C LEU A 58 -1.39 36.35 -8.81
N SER A 59 -2.24 37.25 -8.31
CA SER A 59 -2.02 37.86 -7.00
C SER A 59 -2.01 36.81 -5.88
N MET A 60 -2.87 35.79 -5.96
CA MET A 60 -2.90 34.67 -5.02
C MET A 60 -1.67 33.76 -5.18
N MET A 61 -1.23 33.50 -6.41
CA MET A 61 0.00 32.74 -6.67
C MET A 61 1.23 33.41 -6.06
N ILE A 62 1.37 34.73 -6.23
CA ILE A 62 2.49 35.51 -5.62
C ILE A 62 2.42 35.46 -4.08
N TYR A 63 1.22 35.63 -3.52
CA TYR A 63 1.03 35.49 -2.09
C TYR A 63 1.40 34.08 -1.58
N SER A 64 0.99 33.05 -2.32
CA SER A 64 1.35 31.66 -2.02
C SER A 64 2.85 31.41 -2.09
N LEU A 65 3.56 32.04 -3.04
CA LEU A 65 5.01 31.97 -3.11
C LEU A 65 5.68 32.59 -1.87
N ILE A 66 5.12 33.65 -1.30
CA ILE A 66 5.63 34.24 -0.06
C ILE A 66 5.47 33.22 1.10
N LEU A 67 4.30 32.58 1.23
CA LEU A 67 4.05 31.56 2.25
C LEU A 67 5.01 30.36 2.10
N VAL A 68 5.16 29.85 0.89
CA VAL A 68 6.08 28.73 0.61
C VAL A 68 7.54 29.18 0.78
N GLY A 69 7.86 30.45 0.47
CA GLY A 69 9.16 31.04 0.73
C GLY A 69 9.55 31.06 2.22
N ILE A 70 8.59 31.35 3.10
CA ILE A 70 8.81 31.25 4.55
C ILE A 70 9.11 29.80 4.95
N LEU A 71 8.34 28.83 4.41
CA LEU A 71 8.62 27.41 4.65
C LEU A 71 9.99 27.00 4.10
N PHE A 72 10.37 27.53 2.93
CA PHE A 72 11.68 27.27 2.32
C PHE A 72 12.83 27.80 3.21
N LEU A 73 12.69 28.99 3.82
CA LEU A 73 13.67 29.50 4.78
C LEU A 73 13.78 28.58 6.00
N PHE A 74 12.65 28.03 6.48
CA PHE A 74 12.66 27.08 7.58
C PHE A 74 13.33 25.75 7.20
N VAL A 75 13.08 25.25 6.00
CA VAL A 75 13.78 24.10 5.42
C VAL A 75 15.28 24.36 5.30
N GLY A 76 15.67 25.54 4.81
CA GLY A 76 17.07 25.95 4.68
C GLY A 76 17.79 25.99 6.03
N PHE A 77 17.14 26.56 7.06
CA PHE A 77 17.67 26.56 8.42
C PHE A 77 17.88 25.15 8.97
N THR A 78 16.92 24.25 8.72
CA THR A 78 17.03 22.84 9.13
C THR A 78 18.17 22.13 8.39
N ALA A 79 18.31 22.36 7.09
CA ALA A 79 19.38 21.80 6.28
C ALA A 79 20.79 22.26 6.74
N TRP A 80 20.86 23.49 7.22
CA TRP A 80 22.13 24.03 7.81
C TRP A 80 22.53 23.29 9.09
N ASN A 81 21.54 22.93 9.93
CA ASN A 81 21.80 22.40 11.27
C ASN A 81 21.80 20.87 11.35
N VAL A 82 21.21 20.18 10.38
CA VAL A 82 21.02 18.72 10.40
C VAL A 82 21.91 18.06 9.35
N PRO A 83 22.93 17.30 9.76
CA PRO A 83 23.73 16.50 8.84
C PRO A 83 22.85 15.51 8.05
N SER A 84 23.14 15.31 6.78
CA SER A 84 22.42 14.38 5.90
C SER A 84 20.93 14.70 5.72
N PHE A 85 20.57 16.00 5.75
CA PHE A 85 19.21 16.45 5.46
C PHE A 85 18.84 16.19 4.00
N ASP A 86 17.68 15.58 3.76
CA ASP A 86 17.17 15.30 2.41
C ASP A 86 16.50 16.54 1.80
N MET A 87 17.31 17.41 1.19
CA MET A 87 16.84 18.65 0.57
C MET A 87 15.89 18.38 -0.59
N SER A 88 16.16 17.35 -1.41
CA SER A 88 15.34 17.05 -2.58
C SER A 88 13.93 16.61 -2.19
N LEU A 89 13.82 15.79 -1.12
CA LEU A 89 12.55 15.41 -0.52
C LEU A 89 11.77 16.64 -0.01
N ALA A 90 12.43 17.54 0.69
CA ALA A 90 11.81 18.76 1.21
C ALA A 90 11.34 19.70 0.08
N LEU A 91 12.13 19.85 -0.99
CA LEU A 91 11.75 20.67 -2.16
C LEU A 91 10.53 20.06 -2.90
N SER A 92 10.47 18.74 -3.03
CA SER A 92 9.29 18.07 -3.57
C SER A 92 8.03 18.36 -2.74
N GLY A 93 8.14 18.29 -1.41
CA GLY A 93 7.04 18.63 -0.51
C GLY A 93 6.60 20.09 -0.62
N LEU A 94 7.54 21.03 -0.72
CA LEU A 94 7.23 22.46 -0.94
C LEU A 94 6.52 22.68 -2.28
N LEU A 95 6.93 21.99 -3.35
CA LEU A 95 6.25 22.01 -4.63
C LEU A 95 4.80 21.49 -4.50
N GLY A 96 4.60 20.39 -3.79
CA GLY A 96 3.29 19.82 -3.51
C GLY A 96 2.38 20.81 -2.79
N ILE A 97 2.87 21.42 -1.70
CA ILE A 97 2.13 22.44 -0.95
C ILE A 97 1.77 23.63 -1.86
N TYR A 98 2.70 24.12 -2.68
CA TYR A 98 2.44 25.23 -3.60
C TYR A 98 1.31 24.90 -4.60
N LEU A 99 1.35 23.71 -5.23
CA LEU A 99 0.34 23.26 -6.18
C LEU A 99 -1.04 23.12 -5.51
N VAL A 100 -1.10 22.60 -4.28
CA VAL A 100 -2.34 22.53 -3.50
C VAL A 100 -2.90 23.92 -3.21
N ILE A 101 -2.07 24.87 -2.76
CA ILE A 101 -2.51 26.25 -2.49
C ILE A 101 -3.06 26.89 -3.76
N CYS A 102 -2.39 26.75 -4.91
CA CYS A 102 -2.83 27.28 -6.18
C CYS A 102 -4.18 26.68 -6.60
N SER A 103 -4.36 25.38 -6.42
CA SER A 103 -5.63 24.70 -6.73
C SER A 103 -6.77 25.17 -5.82
N TYR A 104 -6.52 25.25 -4.52
CA TYR A 104 -7.49 25.76 -3.56
C TYR A 104 -7.85 27.24 -3.84
N ALA A 105 -6.86 28.04 -4.23
CA ALA A 105 -7.07 29.43 -4.62
C ALA A 105 -7.93 29.56 -5.90
N ALA A 106 -7.74 28.69 -6.88
CA ALA A 106 -8.57 28.66 -8.10
C ALA A 106 -10.03 28.29 -7.77
N ILE A 107 -10.23 27.27 -6.92
CA ILE A 107 -11.55 26.85 -6.44
C ILE A 107 -12.22 27.99 -5.65
N GLY A 108 -11.50 28.61 -4.72
CA GLY A 108 -12.02 29.72 -3.92
C GLY A 108 -12.36 30.95 -4.74
N LEU A 109 -11.55 31.28 -5.76
CA LEU A 109 -11.84 32.35 -6.72
C LEU A 109 -13.14 32.04 -7.49
N PHE A 110 -13.34 30.81 -7.93
CA PHE A 110 -14.58 30.40 -8.60
C PHE A 110 -15.79 30.55 -7.67
N MET A 111 -15.71 30.05 -6.43
CA MET A 111 -16.80 30.19 -5.45
C MET A 111 -17.09 31.67 -5.14
N SER A 112 -16.05 32.51 -5.08
CA SER A 112 -16.19 33.97 -4.94
C SER A 112 -16.86 34.65 -6.15
N CYS A 113 -16.79 34.06 -7.34
CA CYS A 113 -17.50 34.55 -8.52
C CYS A 113 -19.00 34.24 -8.52
N LEU A 114 -19.45 33.24 -7.74
CA LEU A 114 -20.85 32.79 -7.73
C LEU A 114 -21.77 33.60 -6.79
N THR A 115 -21.22 34.36 -5.86
CA THR A 115 -21.99 35.05 -4.81
C THR A 115 -21.43 36.44 -4.50
N SER A 116 -22.29 37.34 -4.08
CA SER A 116 -21.91 38.64 -3.55
C SER A 116 -21.58 38.62 -2.05
N TYR A 117 -21.86 37.53 -1.34
CA TYR A 117 -21.64 37.39 0.10
C TYR A 117 -20.33 36.65 0.38
N GLN A 118 -19.37 37.33 1.02
CA GLN A 118 -18.03 36.78 1.27
C GLN A 118 -18.08 35.51 2.14
N VAL A 119 -18.90 35.50 3.20
CA VAL A 119 -19.04 34.35 4.09
C VAL A 119 -19.61 33.14 3.34
N VAL A 120 -20.58 33.35 2.46
CA VAL A 120 -21.15 32.28 1.63
C VAL A 120 -20.08 31.72 0.68
N ALA A 121 -19.24 32.58 0.08
CA ALA A 121 -18.12 32.15 -0.75
C ALA A 121 -17.12 31.30 0.04
N ALA A 122 -16.78 31.67 1.28
CA ALA A 122 -15.88 30.90 2.14
C ALA A 122 -16.46 29.51 2.47
N VAL A 123 -17.74 29.45 2.91
CA VAL A 123 -18.41 28.19 3.24
C VAL A 123 -18.56 27.29 2.01
N ALA A 124 -18.91 27.86 0.85
CA ALA A 124 -19.00 27.13 -0.41
C ALA A 124 -17.63 26.56 -0.83
N THR A 125 -16.55 27.34 -0.63
CA THR A 125 -15.18 26.87 -0.90
C THR A 125 -14.82 25.71 0.04
N LEU A 126 -15.06 25.82 1.34
CA LEU A 126 -14.84 24.74 2.30
C LEU A 126 -15.61 23.48 1.91
N GLY A 127 -16.89 23.62 1.55
CA GLY A 127 -17.71 22.50 1.10
C GLY A 127 -17.16 21.82 -0.17
N ALA A 128 -16.73 22.62 -1.14
CA ALA A 128 -16.11 22.09 -2.36
C ALA A 128 -14.78 21.36 -2.08
N LEU A 129 -13.93 21.92 -1.22
CA LEU A 129 -12.69 21.31 -0.81
C LEU A 129 -12.95 20.03 0.00
N ALA A 130 -13.93 20.02 0.90
CA ALA A 130 -14.35 18.83 1.64
C ALA A 130 -14.78 17.73 0.67
N PHE A 131 -15.66 18.06 -0.28
CA PHE A 131 -16.09 17.11 -1.30
C PHE A 131 -14.91 16.53 -2.08
N LEU A 132 -14.01 17.36 -2.59
CA LEU A 132 -12.84 16.90 -3.37
C LEU A 132 -11.82 16.09 -2.56
N ASN A 133 -11.73 16.30 -1.25
CA ASN A 133 -10.86 15.49 -0.39
C ASN A 133 -11.49 14.13 -0.02
N TYR A 134 -12.81 14.05 0.11
CA TYR A 134 -13.49 12.84 0.57
C TYR A 134 -14.15 12.03 -0.55
N VAL A 135 -14.32 12.62 -1.76
CA VAL A 135 -15.00 11.97 -2.89
C VAL A 135 -14.35 10.65 -3.29
N GLY A 136 -13.03 10.51 -3.14
CA GLY A 136 -12.31 9.28 -3.44
C GLY A 136 -12.71 8.06 -2.59
N ARG A 137 -13.53 8.23 -1.55
CA ARG A 137 -14.08 7.14 -0.72
C ARG A 137 -15.49 6.73 -1.13
N ILE A 138 -16.14 7.49 -2.02
CA ILE A 138 -17.52 7.27 -2.44
C ILE A 138 -17.55 6.31 -3.62
N GLY A 139 -18.49 5.34 -3.60
CA GLY A 139 -18.77 4.43 -4.73
C GLY A 139 -17.65 3.44 -5.03
N GLN A 140 -16.89 3.02 -4.03
CA GLN A 140 -15.77 2.08 -4.17
C GLN A 140 -16.18 0.70 -4.69
N GLU A 141 -17.46 0.35 -4.54
CA GLU A 141 -18.03 -0.94 -4.96
C GLU A 141 -18.16 -1.03 -6.49
N VAL A 142 -18.45 0.12 -7.15
CA VAL A 142 -18.66 0.17 -8.60
C VAL A 142 -17.38 0.63 -9.30
N PRO A 143 -16.71 -0.22 -10.10
CA PRO A 143 -15.41 0.10 -10.70
C PRO A 143 -15.35 1.43 -11.43
N PHE A 144 -16.36 1.72 -12.26
CA PHE A 144 -16.43 2.97 -13.02
C PHE A 144 -16.54 4.22 -12.13
N ILE A 145 -17.37 4.13 -11.06
CA ILE A 145 -17.54 5.25 -10.11
C ILE A 145 -16.25 5.44 -9.31
N ARG A 146 -15.67 4.34 -8.84
CA ARG A 146 -14.39 4.35 -8.11
C ARG A 146 -13.28 5.05 -8.88
N ASP A 147 -13.12 4.74 -10.18
CA ASP A 147 -12.07 5.32 -10.99
C ASP A 147 -12.26 6.83 -11.18
N ILE A 148 -13.51 7.29 -11.37
CA ILE A 148 -13.84 8.71 -11.47
C ILE A 148 -13.61 9.42 -10.13
N THR A 149 -14.12 8.87 -9.02
CA THR A 149 -14.02 9.48 -7.70
C THR A 149 -12.59 9.53 -7.20
N TYR A 150 -11.80 8.49 -7.48
CA TYR A 150 -10.36 8.48 -7.20
C TYR A 150 -9.62 9.58 -7.98
N TRP A 151 -9.94 9.73 -9.28
CA TRP A 151 -9.32 10.78 -10.10
C TRP A 151 -9.71 12.19 -9.63
N LEU A 152 -10.95 12.40 -9.20
CA LEU A 152 -11.42 13.70 -8.69
C LEU A 152 -10.79 14.06 -7.34
N SER A 153 -10.34 13.09 -6.56
CA SER A 153 -9.82 13.32 -5.21
C SER A 153 -8.47 14.04 -5.23
N ILE A 154 -8.37 15.13 -4.45
CA ILE A 154 -7.10 15.83 -4.20
C ILE A 154 -6.25 15.06 -3.18
N SER A 155 -6.92 14.38 -2.24
CA SER A 155 -6.27 13.56 -1.22
C SER A 155 -5.45 12.43 -1.87
N GLY A 156 -4.24 12.20 -1.38
CA GLY A 156 -3.31 11.20 -1.89
C GLY A 156 -2.32 11.73 -2.94
N ARG A 157 -2.73 12.64 -3.83
CA ARG A 157 -1.82 13.24 -4.83
C ARG A 157 -0.83 14.22 -4.21
N SER A 158 -1.29 15.04 -3.28
CA SER A 158 -0.42 15.90 -2.47
C SER A 158 0.53 15.07 -1.60
N ASP A 159 0.08 13.94 -1.08
CA ASP A 159 0.86 13.07 -0.22
C ASP A 159 2.04 12.43 -0.96
N GLU A 160 1.88 12.10 -2.24
CA GLU A 160 3.00 11.60 -3.07
C GLU A 160 4.10 12.63 -3.23
N LEU A 161 3.75 13.88 -3.56
CA LEU A 161 4.72 14.98 -3.68
C LEU A 161 5.40 15.27 -2.33
N ILE A 162 4.66 15.26 -1.23
CA ILE A 162 5.20 15.44 0.13
C ILE A 162 6.17 14.30 0.48
N ASN A 163 5.87 13.08 0.07
CA ASN A 163 6.74 11.92 0.30
C ASN A 163 7.89 11.80 -0.71
N GLY A 164 8.07 12.79 -1.57
CA GLY A 164 9.21 12.88 -2.47
C GLY A 164 9.01 12.23 -3.83
N LEU A 165 7.79 11.84 -4.16
CA LEU A 165 7.48 11.34 -5.50
C LEU A 165 6.87 12.44 -6.36
N ILE A 166 7.58 12.86 -7.38
CA ILE A 166 7.09 13.78 -8.39
C ILE A 166 6.62 12.97 -9.59
N SER A 167 5.31 12.85 -9.79
CA SER A 167 4.72 12.21 -10.95
C SER A 167 4.15 13.24 -11.92
N SER A 168 4.27 12.98 -13.22
CA SER A 168 3.64 13.82 -14.22
C SER A 168 2.12 13.82 -14.10
N GLU A 169 1.53 12.69 -13.69
CA GLU A 169 0.09 12.56 -13.45
C GLU A 169 -0.39 13.56 -12.38
N ASP A 170 0.30 13.64 -11.25
CA ASP A 170 -0.11 14.51 -10.14
C ASP A 170 0.08 15.99 -10.48
N VAL A 171 1.20 16.33 -11.12
CA VAL A 171 1.43 17.72 -11.57
C VAL A 171 0.37 18.15 -12.57
N PHE A 172 0.09 17.33 -13.59
CA PHE A 172 -0.96 17.65 -14.58
C PHE A 172 -2.34 17.69 -13.95
N TYR A 173 -2.64 16.83 -12.98
CA TYR A 173 -3.90 16.91 -12.23
C TYR A 173 -4.10 18.29 -11.61
N PHE A 174 -3.13 18.81 -10.86
CA PHE A 174 -3.23 20.14 -10.25
C PHE A 174 -3.39 21.24 -11.31
N LEU A 175 -2.66 21.16 -12.42
CA LEU A 175 -2.78 22.12 -13.52
C LEU A 175 -4.16 22.06 -14.20
N ILE A 176 -4.72 20.87 -14.38
CA ILE A 176 -6.07 20.67 -14.94
C ILE A 176 -7.14 21.23 -14.01
N VAL A 177 -7.03 20.97 -12.70
CA VAL A 177 -7.96 21.52 -11.69
C VAL A 177 -7.89 23.06 -11.69
N ILE A 178 -6.70 23.64 -11.65
CA ILE A 178 -6.50 25.10 -11.74
C ILE A 178 -7.15 25.64 -13.03
N GLY A 179 -6.82 25.06 -14.18
CA GLY A 179 -7.37 25.48 -15.49
C GLY A 179 -8.89 25.38 -15.55
N LEU A 180 -9.45 24.28 -15.03
CA LEU A 180 -10.90 24.07 -14.95
C LEU A 180 -11.59 25.21 -14.18
N PHE A 181 -11.16 25.45 -12.94
CA PHE A 181 -11.82 26.44 -12.10
C PHE A 181 -11.59 27.89 -12.57
N LEU A 182 -10.44 28.20 -13.17
CA LEU A 182 -10.22 29.50 -13.82
C LEU A 182 -11.15 29.67 -15.04
N MET A 183 -11.29 28.66 -15.89
CA MET A 183 -12.18 28.72 -17.06
C MET A 183 -13.65 28.87 -16.61
N LEU A 184 -14.09 28.13 -15.59
CA LEU A 184 -15.42 28.28 -15.00
C LEU A 184 -15.63 29.70 -14.44
N SER A 185 -14.63 30.28 -13.76
CA SER A 185 -14.68 31.66 -13.25
C SER A 185 -14.83 32.69 -14.39
N ILE A 186 -14.06 32.52 -15.47
CA ILE A 186 -14.16 33.38 -16.67
C ILE A 186 -15.57 33.29 -17.27
N MET A 187 -16.14 32.10 -17.36
CA MET A 187 -17.48 31.89 -17.90
C MET A 187 -18.57 32.54 -17.07
N VAL A 188 -18.46 32.51 -15.72
CA VAL A 188 -19.38 33.21 -14.83
C VAL A 188 -19.36 34.71 -15.12
N ILE A 189 -18.17 35.33 -15.20
CA ILE A 189 -18.06 36.78 -15.52
C ILE A 189 -18.60 37.11 -16.91
N LEU A 190 -18.30 36.28 -17.93
CA LEU A 190 -18.81 36.46 -19.28
C LEU A 190 -20.34 36.35 -19.32
N SER A 191 -20.94 35.44 -18.55
CA SER A 191 -22.39 35.29 -18.46
C SER A 191 -23.06 36.52 -17.82
N GLY A 192 -22.35 37.21 -16.90
CA GLY A 192 -22.78 38.49 -16.36
C GLY A 192 -22.74 39.64 -17.37
N LYS A 193 -21.81 39.61 -18.34
CA LYS A 193 -21.70 40.63 -19.41
C LYS A 193 -22.68 40.41 -20.57
N ARG A 194 -23.01 39.16 -20.90
CA ARG A 194 -23.88 38.78 -22.03
C ARG A 194 -24.88 37.73 -21.60
N LYS A 195 -26.17 37.98 -21.77
CA LYS A 195 -27.22 36.99 -21.55
C LYS A 195 -27.09 35.85 -22.57
N LEU A 196 -26.69 34.69 -22.12
CA LEU A 196 -26.69 33.46 -22.91
C LEU A 196 -28.03 32.73 -22.72
N SER A 197 -28.46 31.96 -23.74
CA SER A 197 -29.56 31.02 -23.51
C SER A 197 -29.14 29.96 -22.51
N LYS A 198 -30.09 29.45 -21.70
CA LYS A 198 -29.82 28.43 -20.67
C LYS A 198 -29.16 27.18 -21.29
N SER A 199 -29.62 26.76 -22.47
CA SER A 199 -29.05 25.63 -23.21
C SER A 199 -27.58 25.88 -23.59
N MET A 200 -27.26 27.06 -24.16
CA MET A 200 -25.90 27.40 -24.54
C MET A 200 -24.95 27.50 -23.33
N ALA A 201 -25.45 28.06 -22.22
CA ALA A 201 -24.69 28.10 -20.98
C ALA A 201 -24.38 26.67 -20.49
N PHE A 202 -25.41 25.82 -20.41
CA PHE A 202 -25.25 24.41 -19.98
C PHE A 202 -24.22 23.69 -20.88
N THR A 203 -24.35 23.76 -22.19
CA THR A 203 -23.41 23.11 -23.13
C THR A 203 -21.97 23.57 -22.92
N ARG A 204 -21.74 24.85 -22.69
CA ARG A 204 -20.39 25.38 -22.44
C ARG A 204 -19.80 24.90 -21.12
N TYR A 205 -20.56 24.94 -20.00
CA TYR A 205 -20.09 24.47 -18.72
C TYR A 205 -19.79 22.98 -18.76
N THR A 206 -20.71 22.17 -19.31
CA THR A 206 -20.50 20.73 -19.49
C THR A 206 -19.30 20.43 -20.37
N GLY A 207 -19.13 21.18 -21.48
CA GLY A 207 -18.00 21.02 -22.39
C GLY A 207 -16.64 21.22 -21.71
N VAL A 208 -16.52 22.25 -20.86
CA VAL A 208 -15.28 22.49 -20.10
C VAL A 208 -15.01 21.39 -19.09
N ILE A 209 -16.02 20.91 -18.38
CA ILE A 209 -15.89 19.80 -17.41
C ILE A 209 -15.47 18.51 -18.14
N VAL A 210 -16.15 18.17 -19.24
CA VAL A 210 -15.82 16.98 -20.06
C VAL A 210 -14.40 17.07 -20.61
N LEU A 211 -13.98 18.25 -21.08
CA LEU A 211 -12.61 18.46 -21.54
C LEU A 211 -11.58 18.23 -20.42
N ALA A 212 -11.84 18.76 -19.24
CA ALA A 212 -10.95 18.54 -18.09
C ALA A 212 -10.87 17.05 -17.70
N MET A 213 -12.01 16.34 -17.69
CA MET A 213 -12.04 14.90 -17.43
C MET A 213 -11.27 14.10 -18.49
N LEU A 214 -11.41 14.48 -19.77
CA LEU A 214 -10.71 13.84 -20.88
C LEU A 214 -9.19 14.07 -20.79
N LEU A 215 -8.76 15.29 -20.48
CA LEU A 215 -7.35 15.60 -20.27
C LEU A 215 -6.79 14.78 -19.09
N GLY A 216 -7.54 14.70 -17.98
CA GLY A 216 -7.15 13.89 -16.84
C GLY A 216 -7.03 12.40 -17.18
N TYR A 217 -7.99 11.88 -17.93
CA TYR A 217 -7.94 10.50 -18.41
C TYR A 217 -6.71 10.22 -19.28
N VAL A 218 -6.37 11.13 -20.20
CA VAL A 218 -5.20 10.97 -21.06
C VAL A 218 -3.90 11.03 -20.25
N THR A 219 -3.77 11.99 -19.34
CA THR A 219 -2.55 12.15 -18.52
C THR A 219 -2.33 11.04 -17.51
N SER A 220 -3.39 10.29 -17.15
CA SER A 220 -3.32 9.12 -16.25
C SER A 220 -2.98 7.81 -16.97
N ARG A 221 -2.71 7.83 -18.30
CA ARG A 221 -2.35 6.60 -19.01
C ARG A 221 -0.92 6.17 -18.71
N PRO A 222 -0.70 4.86 -18.38
CA PRO A 222 0.62 4.35 -17.98
C PRO A 222 1.75 4.69 -18.95
N GLY A 223 1.45 4.73 -20.28
CA GLY A 223 2.45 5.06 -21.30
C GLY A 223 2.88 6.54 -21.36
N LEU A 224 2.17 7.44 -20.66
CA LEU A 224 2.47 8.87 -20.58
C LEU A 224 2.95 9.30 -19.19
N GLN A 225 3.00 8.37 -18.24
CA GLN A 225 3.42 8.65 -16.89
C GLN A 225 4.94 8.64 -16.78
N CYS A 226 5.49 9.75 -16.28
CA CYS A 226 6.87 9.87 -15.85
C CYS A 226 6.88 10.14 -14.36
N SER A 227 7.74 9.46 -13.61
CA SER A 227 7.90 9.68 -12.18
C SER A 227 9.37 9.88 -11.82
N TYR A 228 9.62 10.77 -10.89
CA TYR A 228 10.93 11.03 -10.31
C TYR A 228 10.87 10.92 -8.80
N ASP A 229 11.66 10.01 -8.25
CA ASP A 229 11.81 9.86 -6.81
C ASP A 229 12.90 10.81 -6.31
N ALA A 230 12.45 11.89 -5.68
CA ALA A 230 13.32 12.93 -5.14
C ALA A 230 13.95 12.53 -3.79
N SER A 231 13.49 11.44 -3.14
CA SER A 231 14.07 11.01 -1.87
C SER A 231 15.50 10.47 -2.06
N SER A 232 16.40 10.79 -1.13
CA SER A 232 17.82 10.40 -1.19
C SER A 232 18.01 8.88 -1.16
N ILE A 233 17.17 8.17 -0.41
CA ILE A 233 17.20 6.70 -0.28
C ILE A 233 16.18 5.98 -1.17
N LYS A 234 15.64 6.66 -2.18
CA LYS A 234 14.72 6.11 -3.18
C LYS A 234 13.52 5.36 -2.58
N LEU A 235 12.88 6.00 -1.61
CA LEU A 235 11.76 5.42 -0.85
C LEU A 235 10.54 5.04 -1.71
N ASN A 236 10.35 5.75 -2.81
CA ASN A 236 9.20 5.56 -3.71
C ASN A 236 9.55 4.71 -4.94
N SER A 237 10.77 4.25 -5.05
CA SER A 237 11.25 3.35 -6.09
C SER A 237 11.44 1.94 -5.52
N LEU A 238 11.36 0.94 -6.37
CA LEU A 238 11.74 -0.43 -6.00
C LEU A 238 13.26 -0.51 -5.81
N ASN A 239 13.70 -1.32 -4.86
CA ASN A 239 15.13 -1.60 -4.71
C ASN A 239 15.65 -2.41 -5.93
N PRO A 240 16.97 -2.40 -6.21
CA PRO A 240 17.53 -3.06 -7.39
C PRO A 240 17.20 -4.55 -7.50
N VAL A 241 17.14 -5.27 -6.38
CA VAL A 241 16.78 -6.70 -6.37
C VAL A 241 15.32 -6.89 -6.76
N SER A 242 14.41 -6.05 -6.25
CA SER A 242 13.00 -6.08 -6.64
C SER A 242 12.82 -5.76 -8.12
N GLN A 243 13.58 -4.81 -8.66
CA GLN A 243 13.57 -4.46 -10.08
C GLN A 243 14.01 -5.67 -10.94
N GLU A 244 15.12 -6.31 -10.59
CA GLU A 244 15.62 -7.50 -11.29
C GLU A 244 14.57 -8.63 -11.33
N ILE A 245 13.88 -8.88 -10.22
CA ILE A 245 12.80 -9.87 -10.16
C ILE A 245 11.65 -9.48 -11.11
N MET A 246 11.25 -8.20 -11.10
CA MET A 246 10.17 -7.70 -11.95
C MET A 246 10.54 -7.73 -13.45
N GLU A 247 11.79 -7.49 -13.79
CA GLU A 247 12.30 -7.60 -15.18
C GLU A 247 12.24 -9.04 -15.69
N LYS A 248 12.58 -10.02 -14.85
CA LYS A 248 12.48 -11.45 -15.19
C LYS A 248 11.04 -11.94 -15.35
N MET A 249 10.07 -11.19 -14.83
CA MET A 249 8.65 -11.54 -14.92
C MET A 249 8.09 -11.11 -16.27
N GLU A 250 8.11 -11.98 -17.27
CA GLU A 250 7.45 -11.75 -18.55
C GLU A 250 5.91 -11.89 -18.42
N GLY A 251 5.16 -11.21 -19.28
CA GLY A 251 3.69 -11.26 -19.30
C GLY A 251 3.00 -10.40 -18.24
N GLY A 252 1.71 -10.63 -18.02
CA GLY A 252 0.89 -9.98 -17.01
C GLY A 252 0.96 -10.68 -15.65
N LEU A 253 0.61 -9.95 -14.60
CA LEU A 253 0.43 -10.45 -13.25
C LEU A 253 -0.94 -10.04 -12.74
N THR A 254 -1.71 -11.00 -12.23
CA THR A 254 -2.96 -10.76 -11.55
C THR A 254 -2.77 -10.98 -10.04
N ILE A 255 -3.15 -9.99 -9.25
CA ILE A 255 -3.17 -10.08 -7.79
C ILE A 255 -4.63 -10.11 -7.35
N THR A 256 -5.11 -11.27 -6.94
CA THR A 256 -6.47 -11.44 -6.45
C THR A 256 -6.48 -11.46 -4.92
N THR A 257 -7.08 -10.46 -4.31
CA THR A 257 -7.25 -10.36 -2.85
C THR A 257 -8.52 -11.08 -2.44
N TYR A 258 -8.38 -12.11 -1.64
CA TYR A 258 -9.49 -12.87 -1.05
C TYR A 258 -9.81 -12.30 0.33
N VAL A 259 -11.03 -11.81 0.50
CA VAL A 259 -11.48 -11.08 1.70
C VAL A 259 -12.64 -11.84 2.35
N ASN A 260 -12.37 -12.42 3.51
CA ASN A 260 -13.37 -13.18 4.26
C ASN A 260 -14.13 -12.27 5.23
N LEU A 261 -15.46 -12.20 5.10
CA LEU A 261 -16.35 -11.39 5.95
C LEU A 261 -16.27 -11.77 7.43
N LEU A 262 -16.00 -13.05 7.73
CA LEU A 262 -15.97 -13.57 9.10
C LEU A 262 -14.58 -13.57 9.74
N GLU A 263 -13.57 -13.06 9.02
CA GLU A 263 -12.18 -12.98 9.52
C GLU A 263 -11.92 -11.59 10.14
N GLY A 264 -11.10 -11.56 11.20
CA GLY A 264 -10.83 -10.33 11.96
C GLY A 264 -10.19 -9.18 11.16
N ASN A 265 -9.57 -9.47 10.02
CA ASN A 265 -8.97 -8.47 9.14
C ASN A 265 -9.87 -8.07 7.95
N PHE A 266 -11.15 -8.46 7.93
CA PHE A 266 -12.10 -8.12 6.88
C PHE A 266 -12.04 -6.64 6.48
N TYR A 267 -12.05 -5.72 7.46
CA TYR A 267 -12.05 -4.28 7.25
C TYR A 267 -10.85 -3.76 6.46
N ARG A 268 -9.76 -4.53 6.35
CA ARG A 268 -8.55 -4.16 5.59
C ARG A 268 -8.70 -4.31 4.09
N GLY A 269 -9.66 -5.15 3.67
CA GLY A 269 -9.97 -5.37 2.26
C GLY A 269 -11.42 -5.04 1.93
N ALA A 270 -12.15 -4.40 2.84
CA ALA A 270 -13.52 -3.95 2.61
C ALA A 270 -13.63 -3.13 1.31
N PRO A 271 -14.79 -3.07 0.66
CA PRO A 271 -14.96 -2.32 -0.59
C PRO A 271 -14.48 -0.87 -0.52
N SER A 272 -14.65 -0.21 0.63
CA SER A 272 -14.16 1.15 0.91
C SER A 272 -12.62 1.29 0.93
N GLU A 273 -11.89 0.20 1.16
CA GLU A 273 -10.43 0.20 1.32
C GLU A 273 -9.67 -0.25 0.05
N ARG A 274 -10.36 -0.59 -1.03
CA ARG A 274 -9.73 -1.08 -2.27
C ARG A 274 -8.65 -0.15 -2.82
N ASN A 275 -8.89 1.16 -2.85
CA ASN A 275 -7.92 2.14 -3.33
C ASN A 275 -6.71 2.24 -2.39
N SER A 276 -6.96 2.20 -1.08
CA SER A 276 -5.93 2.21 -0.04
C SER A 276 -5.03 0.97 -0.17
N ASP A 277 -5.64 -0.18 -0.39
CA ASP A 277 -4.92 -1.44 -0.58
C ASP A 277 -4.12 -1.47 -1.90
N ALA A 278 -4.71 -1.04 -3.01
CA ALA A 278 -4.04 -0.96 -4.30
C ALA A 278 -2.82 -0.02 -4.27
N ASN A 279 -2.89 1.07 -3.52
CA ASN A 279 -1.78 2.02 -3.35
C ASN A 279 -0.53 1.37 -2.74
N ARG A 280 -0.65 0.27 -1.97
CA ARG A 280 0.50 -0.48 -1.41
C ARG A 280 1.36 -1.13 -2.51
N PHE A 281 0.73 -1.46 -3.64
CA PHE A 281 1.39 -2.06 -4.81
C PHE A 281 1.82 -1.03 -5.85
N LYS A 282 1.60 0.27 -5.61
CA LYS A 282 1.81 1.33 -6.61
C LYS A 282 3.25 1.39 -7.13
N LYS A 283 4.26 1.09 -6.31
CA LYS A 283 5.66 0.99 -6.76
C LYS A 283 5.84 -0.10 -7.81
N PHE A 284 5.25 -1.27 -7.58
CA PHE A 284 5.31 -2.41 -8.49
C PHE A 284 4.52 -2.15 -9.77
N ILE A 285 3.31 -1.58 -9.65
CA ILE A 285 2.45 -1.23 -10.80
C ILE A 285 3.11 -0.19 -11.69
N ARG A 286 3.79 0.82 -11.11
CA ARG A 286 4.56 1.82 -11.90
C ARG A 286 5.71 1.19 -12.65
N PHE A 287 6.43 0.26 -12.03
CA PHE A 287 7.54 -0.45 -12.67
C PHE A 287 7.04 -1.41 -13.76
N LYS A 288 5.91 -2.10 -13.50
CA LYS A 288 5.26 -3.04 -14.43
C LYS A 288 3.77 -2.76 -14.56
N PRO A 289 3.35 -1.94 -15.56
CA PRO A 289 1.95 -1.54 -15.75
C PRO A 289 0.95 -2.67 -16.06
N LYS A 290 1.44 -3.89 -16.36
CA LYS A 290 0.60 -5.08 -16.63
C LYS A 290 0.18 -5.84 -15.34
N ILE A 291 0.26 -5.21 -14.19
CA ILE A 291 -0.26 -5.76 -12.94
C ILE A 291 -1.73 -5.36 -12.81
N GLN A 292 -2.61 -6.36 -12.64
CA GLN A 292 -4.04 -6.17 -12.40
C GLN A 292 -4.37 -6.57 -10.96
N MET A 293 -5.23 -5.78 -10.31
CA MET A 293 -5.67 -6.06 -8.94
C MET A 293 -7.16 -6.38 -8.92
N ASN A 294 -7.50 -7.58 -8.43
CA ASN A 294 -8.86 -8.07 -8.28
C ASN A 294 -9.18 -8.31 -6.81
N TYR A 295 -10.49 -8.29 -6.47
CA TYR A 295 -10.98 -8.56 -5.12
C TYR A 295 -12.12 -9.57 -5.20
N VAL A 296 -12.03 -10.61 -4.39
CA VAL A 296 -13.06 -11.65 -4.22
C VAL A 296 -13.52 -11.63 -2.77
N TYR A 297 -14.79 -11.32 -2.59
CA TYR A 297 -15.42 -11.33 -1.28
C TYR A 297 -16.10 -12.67 -1.06
N TYR A 298 -15.90 -13.25 0.11
CA TYR A 298 -16.50 -14.53 0.48
C TYR A 298 -16.74 -14.59 1.98
N TYR A 299 -17.44 -15.61 2.43
CA TYR A 299 -17.55 -15.96 3.83
C TYR A 299 -17.18 -17.41 4.05
N ALA A 300 -16.39 -17.68 5.07
CA ALA A 300 -16.04 -19.01 5.54
C ALA A 300 -15.64 -18.93 7.01
N ASP A 301 -15.71 -20.04 7.70
CA ASP A 301 -15.25 -20.12 9.08
C ASP A 301 -13.71 -19.98 9.12
N ALA A 302 -13.24 -18.94 9.80
CA ALA A 302 -11.83 -18.61 9.96
C ALA A 302 -11.35 -18.77 11.42
N GLY A 303 -12.16 -19.36 12.31
CA GLY A 303 -11.85 -19.48 13.73
C GLY A 303 -11.75 -18.14 14.44
N ASN A 304 -12.64 -17.18 14.12
CA ASN A 304 -12.68 -15.88 14.78
C ASN A 304 -13.43 -15.97 16.11
N GLU A 305 -12.70 -16.23 17.19
CA GLU A 305 -13.24 -16.38 18.54
C GLU A 305 -14.13 -15.20 18.96
N VAL A 306 -13.79 -13.96 18.59
CA VAL A 306 -14.58 -12.78 18.93
C VAL A 306 -15.99 -12.82 18.29
N LEU A 307 -16.07 -13.32 17.05
CA LEU A 307 -17.37 -13.49 16.39
C LEU A 307 -18.12 -14.73 16.90
N GLU A 308 -17.41 -15.78 17.25
CA GLU A 308 -17.99 -16.99 17.85
C GLU A 308 -18.59 -16.67 19.22
N ASP A 309 -17.89 -15.97 20.07
CA ASP A 309 -18.39 -15.53 21.38
C ASP A 309 -19.57 -14.55 21.25
N ARG A 310 -19.53 -13.68 20.24
CA ARG A 310 -20.60 -12.72 20.00
C ARG A 310 -21.90 -13.35 19.45
N PHE A 311 -21.76 -14.42 18.68
CA PHE A 311 -22.86 -15.12 18.03
C PHE A 311 -22.73 -16.64 18.17
N PRO A 312 -22.78 -17.18 19.39
CA PRO A 312 -22.50 -18.59 19.66
C PRO A 312 -23.52 -19.54 19.01
N ASP A 313 -24.78 -19.09 18.87
CA ASP A 313 -25.87 -19.90 18.32
C ASP A 313 -25.98 -19.84 16.78
N LEU A 314 -25.10 -19.08 16.11
CA LEU A 314 -25.17 -18.91 14.66
C LEU A 314 -24.08 -19.71 13.95
N ASN A 315 -24.48 -20.54 12.99
CA ASN A 315 -23.58 -21.19 12.04
C ASN A 315 -22.99 -20.17 11.05
N THR A 316 -22.04 -20.60 10.24
CA THR A 316 -21.27 -19.78 9.30
C THR A 316 -22.15 -18.86 8.42
N GLN A 317 -23.17 -19.40 7.74
CA GLN A 317 -24.01 -18.60 6.84
C GLN A 317 -24.90 -17.57 7.56
N PRO A 318 -25.68 -17.91 8.60
CA PRO A 318 -26.43 -16.91 9.37
C PRO A 318 -25.54 -15.86 10.03
N ARG A 319 -24.33 -16.25 10.46
CA ARG A 319 -23.33 -15.33 11.00
C ARG A 319 -22.86 -14.34 9.94
N ALA A 320 -22.62 -14.80 8.69
CA ALA A 320 -22.26 -13.95 7.56
C ALA A 320 -23.36 -12.94 7.22
N TRP A 321 -24.63 -13.36 7.21
CA TRP A 321 -25.75 -12.46 6.97
C TRP A 321 -25.87 -11.38 8.05
N LYS A 322 -25.63 -11.77 9.31
CA LYS A 322 -25.63 -10.82 10.42
C LYS A 322 -24.51 -9.81 10.30
N MET A 323 -23.30 -10.26 9.93
CA MET A 323 -22.14 -9.39 9.74
C MET A 323 -22.33 -8.44 8.55
N ALA A 324 -22.80 -8.93 7.39
CA ALA A 324 -23.08 -8.10 6.22
C ALA A 324 -24.06 -6.96 6.58
N GLY A 325 -25.14 -7.29 7.32
CA GLY A 325 -26.10 -6.27 7.77
C GLY A 325 -25.54 -5.28 8.78
N MET A 326 -24.54 -5.65 9.57
CA MET A 326 -23.87 -4.74 10.50
C MET A 326 -22.90 -3.78 9.80
N GLU A 327 -22.28 -4.23 8.71
CA GLU A 327 -21.34 -3.46 7.90
C GLU A 327 -22.03 -2.70 6.75
N ASP A 328 -23.37 -2.75 6.68
CA ASP A 328 -24.19 -2.15 5.60
C ASP A 328 -23.78 -2.62 4.19
N LEU A 329 -23.49 -3.92 4.08
CA LEU A 329 -23.05 -4.57 2.84
C LEU A 329 -24.11 -5.53 2.31
N ASP A 330 -24.18 -5.66 0.98
CA ASP A 330 -25.02 -6.64 0.33
C ASP A 330 -24.39 -8.04 0.44
N ILE A 331 -25.10 -8.98 1.07
CA ILE A 331 -24.64 -10.36 1.21
C ILE A 331 -24.44 -11.07 -0.14
N GLU A 332 -25.15 -10.65 -1.19
CA GLU A 332 -25.04 -11.24 -2.53
C GLU A 332 -23.67 -11.00 -3.18
N MET A 333 -22.91 -10.03 -2.70
CA MET A 333 -21.54 -9.83 -3.15
C MET A 333 -20.54 -10.87 -2.63
N PHE A 334 -20.93 -11.67 -1.63
CA PHE A 334 -20.05 -12.64 -0.97
C PHE A 334 -20.29 -14.06 -1.49
N LEU A 335 -19.24 -14.70 -1.95
CA LEU A 335 -19.28 -16.11 -2.35
C LEU A 335 -19.45 -17.01 -1.11
N SER A 336 -20.22 -18.10 -1.28
CA SER A 336 -20.29 -19.13 -0.24
C SER A 336 -18.97 -19.93 -0.12
N PRO A 337 -18.77 -20.69 0.98
CA PRO A 337 -17.60 -21.56 1.13
C PRO A 337 -17.40 -22.50 -0.05
N GLU A 338 -18.50 -23.08 -0.60
CA GLU A 338 -18.47 -23.98 -1.74
C GLU A 338 -18.11 -23.27 -3.04
N GLN A 339 -18.58 -22.03 -3.21
CA GLN A 339 -18.29 -21.24 -4.41
C GLN A 339 -16.83 -20.78 -4.44
N VAL A 340 -16.26 -20.36 -3.30
CA VAL A 340 -14.84 -19.95 -3.25
C VAL A 340 -13.93 -21.17 -3.41
N ALA A 341 -14.28 -22.32 -2.84
CA ALA A 341 -13.51 -23.56 -2.98
C ALA A 341 -13.42 -24.06 -4.44
N GLN A 342 -14.39 -23.72 -5.29
CA GLN A 342 -14.31 -24.01 -6.73
C GLN A 342 -13.29 -23.12 -7.46
N GLN A 343 -12.93 -21.97 -6.92
CA GLN A 343 -11.98 -21.03 -7.53
C GLN A 343 -10.56 -21.23 -6.99
N VAL A 344 -10.43 -21.45 -5.69
CA VAL A 344 -9.15 -21.55 -4.99
C VAL A 344 -9.29 -22.35 -3.70
N ASP A 345 -8.28 -23.15 -3.39
CA ASP A 345 -8.18 -23.80 -2.08
C ASP A 345 -7.50 -22.84 -1.08
N LEU A 346 -8.28 -22.37 -0.11
CA LEU A 346 -7.83 -21.49 0.97
C LEU A 346 -7.70 -22.20 2.33
N SER A 347 -7.86 -23.52 2.37
CA SER A 347 -7.77 -24.30 3.61
C SER A 347 -6.40 -24.18 4.27
N GLY A 348 -5.33 -24.26 3.49
CA GLY A 348 -3.96 -24.05 3.95
C GLY A 348 -3.69 -22.63 4.46
N GLU A 349 -4.47 -21.65 4.01
CA GLU A 349 -4.41 -20.26 4.46
C GLU A 349 -5.39 -19.98 5.61
N LYS A 350 -6.06 -21.00 6.16
CA LYS A 350 -7.05 -20.92 7.25
C LYS A 350 -8.17 -19.93 6.97
N TYR A 351 -8.56 -19.78 5.70
CA TYR A 351 -9.57 -18.82 5.24
C TYR A 351 -9.34 -17.37 5.71
N ARG A 352 -8.08 -16.99 5.92
CA ARG A 352 -7.69 -15.63 6.31
C ARG A 352 -7.63 -14.70 5.09
N PHE A 353 -7.47 -13.41 5.35
CA PHE A 353 -7.15 -12.43 4.33
C PHE A 353 -5.83 -12.78 3.65
N VAL A 354 -5.88 -13.07 2.35
CA VAL A 354 -4.71 -13.49 1.57
C VAL A 354 -4.82 -12.99 0.13
N ARG A 355 -3.67 -12.85 -0.54
CA ARG A 355 -3.61 -12.52 -1.96
C ARG A 355 -3.03 -13.68 -2.74
N LEU A 356 -3.71 -14.06 -3.81
CA LEU A 356 -3.18 -14.97 -4.81
C LEU A 356 -2.53 -14.14 -5.92
N LEU A 357 -1.24 -14.33 -6.11
CA LEU A 357 -0.47 -13.80 -7.22
C LEU A 357 -0.44 -14.87 -8.32
N GLU A 358 -0.92 -14.51 -9.50
CA GLU A 358 -1.01 -15.42 -10.64
C GLU A 358 -0.40 -14.76 -11.87
N ARG A 359 0.61 -15.40 -12.44
CA ARG A 359 1.22 -15.02 -13.71
C ARG A 359 0.37 -15.45 -14.89
N GLU A 360 0.43 -14.71 -15.99
CA GLU A 360 -0.22 -15.08 -17.25
C GLU A 360 0.19 -16.47 -17.76
N SER A 361 1.38 -16.94 -17.41
CA SER A 361 1.91 -18.29 -17.72
C SER A 361 1.37 -19.39 -16.80
N GLY A 362 0.65 -19.05 -15.73
CA GLY A 362 -0.05 -19.99 -14.86
C GLY A 362 0.61 -20.27 -13.51
N GLU A 363 1.83 -19.77 -13.26
CA GLU A 363 2.46 -19.90 -11.94
C GLU A 363 1.70 -19.07 -10.89
N LYS A 364 1.54 -19.67 -9.70
CA LYS A 364 0.75 -19.10 -8.60
C LYS A 364 1.51 -19.14 -7.29
N THR A 365 1.29 -18.13 -6.45
CA THR A 365 1.77 -18.12 -5.07
C THR A 365 0.89 -17.25 -4.19
N PHE A 366 0.88 -17.52 -2.89
CA PHE A 366 0.18 -16.68 -1.92
C PHE A 366 1.09 -15.59 -1.37
N LEU A 367 0.51 -14.40 -1.18
CA LEU A 367 1.09 -13.29 -0.43
C LEU A 367 0.17 -12.98 0.75
N ARG A 368 0.71 -13.09 1.96
CA ARG A 368 -0.05 -13.05 3.21
C ARG A 368 0.08 -11.71 3.92
N ILE A 369 -0.81 -11.48 4.88
CA ILE A 369 -0.65 -10.47 5.93
C ILE A 369 -0.21 -11.17 7.22
N PHE A 370 0.35 -10.41 8.16
CA PHE A 370 1.04 -10.94 9.33
C PHE A 370 0.43 -10.45 10.64
N ASP A 371 0.59 -11.21 11.71
CA ASP A 371 0.08 -10.87 13.04
C ASP A 371 1.12 -10.09 13.86
N ASP A 372 1.72 -9.07 13.22
CA ASP A 372 2.66 -8.15 13.84
C ASP A 372 2.19 -6.69 13.73
N SER A 373 2.93 -5.75 14.31
CA SER A 373 2.59 -4.32 14.29
C SER A 373 2.56 -3.70 12.88
N TYR A 374 3.16 -4.32 11.89
CA TYR A 374 3.17 -3.84 10.50
C TYR A 374 2.11 -4.48 9.62
N ILE A 375 1.56 -5.60 10.00
CA ILE A 375 0.48 -6.38 9.40
C ILE A 375 0.64 -6.63 7.89
N TYR A 376 0.74 -5.60 7.06
CA TYR A 376 0.88 -5.73 5.61
C TYR A 376 2.29 -6.16 5.18
N PRO A 377 2.41 -6.93 4.08
CA PRO A 377 3.71 -7.26 3.51
C PRO A 377 4.44 -6.01 3.04
N ARG A 378 5.73 -5.96 3.30
CA ARG A 378 6.66 -4.94 2.82
C ARG A 378 7.20 -5.31 1.44
N GLU A 379 8.02 -4.44 0.87
CA GLU A 379 8.64 -4.68 -0.43
C GLU A 379 9.39 -6.02 -0.51
N GLY A 380 10.06 -6.42 0.58
CA GLY A 380 10.80 -7.69 0.64
C GLY A 380 9.90 -8.91 0.47
N GLU A 381 8.81 -9.00 1.24
CA GLU A 381 7.87 -10.13 1.17
C GLU A 381 7.11 -10.13 -0.16
N ILE A 382 6.73 -8.95 -0.68
CA ILE A 382 6.08 -8.85 -2.00
C ILE A 382 7.04 -9.36 -3.10
N SER A 383 8.28 -8.89 -3.10
CA SER A 383 9.30 -9.31 -4.07
C SER A 383 9.66 -10.79 -3.94
N THR A 384 9.66 -11.31 -2.72
CA THR A 384 9.87 -12.74 -2.46
C THR A 384 8.73 -13.59 -3.05
N ALA A 385 7.47 -13.18 -2.85
CA ALA A 385 6.33 -13.85 -3.47
C ALA A 385 6.43 -13.78 -5.01
N MET A 386 6.78 -12.62 -5.57
CA MET A 386 6.97 -12.46 -7.01
C MET A 386 8.13 -13.30 -7.56
N LYS A 387 9.22 -13.44 -6.78
CA LYS A 387 10.36 -14.28 -7.14
C LYS A 387 9.96 -15.75 -7.33
N ARG A 388 9.06 -16.25 -6.48
CA ARG A 388 8.53 -17.63 -6.59
C ARG A 388 7.79 -17.90 -7.91
N LEU A 389 7.31 -16.86 -8.58
CA LEU A 389 6.65 -16.98 -9.89
C LEU A 389 7.65 -17.04 -11.08
N VAL A 390 8.91 -16.69 -10.87
CA VAL A 390 9.92 -16.62 -11.94
C VAL A 390 11.10 -17.56 -11.70
N THR A 391 11.28 -18.03 -10.48
CA THR A 391 12.35 -18.97 -10.11
C THR A 391 11.80 -20.05 -9.20
N LYS A 392 12.31 -21.29 -9.35
CA LYS A 392 11.98 -22.37 -8.42
C LYS A 392 12.38 -21.97 -7.00
N ALA A 393 11.46 -22.14 -6.05
CA ALA A 393 11.75 -21.89 -4.64
C ALA A 393 12.74 -22.94 -4.11
N PRO A 394 13.72 -22.55 -3.28
CA PRO A 394 14.57 -23.52 -2.60
C PRO A 394 13.76 -24.34 -1.60
N LYS A 395 14.01 -25.66 -1.58
CA LYS A 395 13.28 -26.63 -0.76
C LYS A 395 14.06 -26.95 0.51
N VAL A 396 13.49 -26.61 1.68
CA VAL A 396 14.00 -26.94 3.01
C VAL A 396 13.20 -28.10 3.58
N VAL A 397 13.85 -29.20 3.92
CA VAL A 397 13.19 -30.39 4.40
C VAL A 397 13.69 -30.73 5.81
N PHE A 398 12.76 -30.97 6.71
CA PHE A 398 13.03 -31.29 8.10
C PHE A 398 12.96 -32.79 8.33
N LEU A 399 14.00 -33.37 8.97
CA LEU A 399 13.97 -34.76 9.38
C LEU A 399 12.97 -34.96 10.51
N THR A 400 12.21 -36.05 10.44
CA THR A 400 11.24 -36.48 11.46
C THR A 400 11.32 -37.98 11.72
N GLY A 401 10.85 -38.43 12.88
CA GLY A 401 10.80 -39.87 13.23
C GLY A 401 11.59 -40.23 14.47
N HIS A 402 12.57 -39.44 14.89
CA HIS A 402 13.43 -39.69 16.04
C HIS A 402 13.18 -38.68 17.19
N GLY A 403 12.03 -38.03 17.20
CA GLY A 403 11.62 -37.06 18.22
C GLY A 403 12.22 -35.68 18.01
N GLU A 404 12.67 -35.37 16.77
CA GLU A 404 13.18 -34.09 16.34
C GLU A 404 12.11 -32.98 16.54
N ARG A 405 12.55 -31.75 16.43
CA ARG A 405 11.65 -30.58 16.40
C ARG A 405 10.77 -30.63 15.16
N ASP A 406 9.46 -30.64 15.38
CA ASP A 406 8.47 -30.90 14.33
C ASP A 406 7.92 -29.58 13.75
N ILE A 407 7.83 -29.50 12.42
CA ILE A 407 7.24 -28.35 11.74
C ILE A 407 5.72 -28.31 11.82
N GLN A 408 5.06 -29.42 12.19
CA GLN A 408 3.59 -29.48 12.33
C GLN A 408 3.10 -29.13 13.73
N ARG A 409 3.99 -28.99 14.70
CA ARG A 409 3.66 -28.69 16.08
C ARG A 409 4.11 -27.28 16.46
N ALA A 410 3.23 -26.58 17.18
CA ALA A 410 3.54 -25.29 17.80
C ALA A 410 4.00 -25.50 19.23
N GLY A 411 5.05 -24.78 19.64
CA GLY A 411 5.60 -24.83 21.00
C GLY A 411 7.07 -24.46 21.02
N ASP A 412 7.63 -24.27 22.21
CA ASP A 412 9.02 -23.82 22.41
C ASP A 412 10.06 -24.80 21.83
N ARG A 413 9.68 -26.06 21.69
CA ARG A 413 10.56 -27.12 21.18
C ARG A 413 10.21 -27.54 19.75
N ASP A 414 9.32 -26.85 19.05
CA ASP A 414 8.84 -27.22 17.74
C ASP A 414 8.97 -26.06 16.75
N TYR A 415 8.92 -26.36 15.46
CA TYR A 415 9.29 -25.41 14.42
C TYR A 415 8.12 -24.91 13.56
N TYR A 416 6.87 -25.14 14.01
CA TYR A 416 5.69 -24.66 13.26
C TYR A 416 5.79 -23.17 12.91
N THR A 417 5.98 -22.32 13.91
CA THR A 417 6.02 -20.86 13.73
C THR A 417 7.18 -20.45 12.81
N PHE A 418 8.37 -21.04 13.00
CA PHE A 418 9.53 -20.73 12.19
C PHE A 418 9.40 -21.25 10.75
N ALA A 419 8.81 -22.42 10.54
CA ALA A 419 8.84 -23.12 9.26
C ALA A 419 7.61 -22.80 8.40
N ILE A 420 6.40 -22.98 8.91
CA ILE A 420 5.18 -23.01 8.11
C ILE A 420 4.02 -22.14 8.61
N ASP A 421 4.21 -21.36 9.67
CA ASP A 421 3.15 -20.49 10.14
C ASP A 421 2.88 -19.37 9.12
N PRO A 422 1.68 -19.30 8.49
CA PRO A 422 1.34 -18.29 7.50
C PRO A 422 1.22 -16.89 8.11
N THR A 423 1.06 -16.79 9.43
CA THR A 423 0.85 -15.51 10.13
C THR A 423 2.15 -14.88 10.64
N PHE A 424 3.19 -15.69 10.75
CA PHE A 424 4.50 -15.21 11.17
C PHE A 424 5.33 -14.73 9.98
N ARG A 425 5.63 -13.43 9.95
CA ARG A 425 6.37 -12.77 8.84
C ARG A 425 7.65 -13.50 8.45
N HIS A 426 8.41 -13.97 9.43
CA HIS A 426 9.74 -14.56 9.25
C HIS A 426 9.71 -16.09 9.09
N SER A 427 8.53 -16.71 8.94
CA SER A 427 8.46 -18.13 8.63
C SER A 427 9.08 -18.41 7.25
N LEU A 428 9.67 -19.59 7.08
CA LEU A 428 10.34 -19.97 5.84
C LEU A 428 9.42 -19.86 4.62
N ILE A 429 8.15 -20.27 4.74
CA ILE A 429 7.18 -20.15 3.64
C ILE A 429 6.92 -18.70 3.22
N ASN A 430 7.00 -17.74 4.14
CA ASN A 430 6.84 -16.31 3.86
C ASN A 430 8.14 -15.67 3.38
N GLN A 431 9.28 -16.32 3.62
CA GLN A 431 10.60 -15.91 3.13
C GLN A 431 11.00 -16.57 1.79
N GLY A 432 10.05 -17.25 1.15
CA GLY A 432 10.21 -17.75 -0.21
C GLY A 432 10.74 -19.17 -0.34
N PHE A 433 10.78 -19.94 0.75
CA PHE A 433 11.17 -21.34 0.74
C PHE A 433 9.95 -22.26 0.61
N ASP A 434 10.15 -23.41 -0.06
CA ASP A 434 9.26 -24.56 0.07
C ASP A 434 9.70 -25.36 1.28
N VAL A 435 8.75 -25.78 2.11
CA VAL A 435 9.03 -26.49 3.37
C VAL A 435 8.30 -27.81 3.37
N ASP A 436 9.01 -28.88 3.73
CA ASP A 436 8.48 -30.23 3.81
C ASP A 436 9.14 -30.98 4.98
N SER A 437 8.68 -32.19 5.26
CA SER A 437 9.31 -33.10 6.21
C SER A 437 9.56 -34.47 5.58
N ILE A 438 10.59 -35.16 6.05
CA ILE A 438 10.94 -36.51 5.61
C ILE A 438 11.27 -37.39 6.81
N THR A 439 10.91 -38.66 6.73
CA THR A 439 11.36 -39.66 7.69
C THR A 439 12.35 -40.61 7.02
N LEU A 440 13.37 -41.02 7.76
CA LEU A 440 14.31 -42.04 7.33
C LEU A 440 13.83 -43.47 7.70
N MET A 441 12.69 -43.62 8.35
CA MET A 441 12.11 -44.93 8.61
C MET A 441 11.75 -45.63 7.29
N GLY A 442 12.29 -46.82 7.07
CA GLY A 442 12.16 -47.55 5.80
C GLY A 442 13.37 -47.36 4.87
N ASP A 443 13.37 -48.02 3.67
CA ASP A 443 14.53 -48.12 2.79
C ASP A 443 14.60 -47.03 1.72
N ARG A 444 13.88 -45.93 1.85
CA ARG A 444 13.86 -44.88 0.84
C ARG A 444 15.10 -43.99 0.94
N PRO A 445 15.79 -43.73 -0.19
CA PRO A 445 16.90 -42.79 -0.19
C PRO A 445 16.40 -41.37 0.03
N ILE A 446 17.27 -40.49 0.54
CA ILE A 446 16.99 -39.06 0.66
C ILE A 446 16.96 -38.46 -0.76
N PRO A 447 15.88 -37.77 -1.16
CA PRO A 447 15.81 -37.16 -2.48
C PRO A 447 16.91 -36.10 -2.68
N MET A 448 17.51 -36.04 -3.86
CA MET A 448 18.55 -35.05 -4.18
C MET A 448 17.98 -33.71 -4.68
N ASP A 449 16.67 -33.58 -4.80
CA ASP A 449 15.99 -32.31 -5.12
C ASP A 449 15.71 -31.42 -3.89
N ILE A 450 16.26 -31.81 -2.74
CA ILE A 450 16.25 -31.04 -1.49
C ILE A 450 17.43 -30.07 -1.52
N ASP A 451 17.18 -28.77 -1.33
CA ASP A 451 18.24 -27.78 -1.26
C ASP A 451 18.92 -27.75 0.11
N VAL A 452 18.17 -28.00 1.18
CA VAL A 452 18.69 -28.08 2.55
C VAL A 452 17.91 -29.12 3.35
N LEU A 453 18.62 -30.08 3.94
CA LEU A 453 18.09 -31.02 4.92
C LEU A 453 18.38 -30.50 6.34
N VAL A 454 17.37 -30.39 7.19
CA VAL A 454 17.52 -29.96 8.58
C VAL A 454 17.34 -31.15 9.51
N VAL A 455 18.35 -31.41 10.34
CA VAL A 455 18.31 -32.41 11.43
C VAL A 455 18.42 -31.66 12.75
N ALA A 456 17.34 -31.57 13.48
CA ALA A 456 17.25 -30.71 14.65
C ALA A 456 16.84 -31.48 15.92
N ASP A 457 17.78 -31.57 16.85
CA ASP A 457 17.58 -32.04 18.22
C ASP A 457 17.01 -33.48 18.31
N LEU A 458 17.77 -34.47 17.80
CA LEU A 458 17.43 -35.87 17.93
C LEU A 458 17.17 -36.27 19.40
N GLN A 459 16.08 -36.99 19.66
CA GLN A 459 15.73 -37.54 20.97
C GLN A 459 16.00 -39.05 21.05
N ARG A 460 16.21 -39.70 19.91
CA ARG A 460 16.56 -41.10 19.75
C ARG A 460 17.69 -41.26 18.74
N PRO A 461 18.60 -42.27 18.92
CA PRO A 461 19.67 -42.47 17.96
C PRO A 461 19.14 -42.92 16.59
N LEU A 462 19.83 -42.52 15.55
CA LEU A 462 19.63 -43.07 14.22
C LEU A 462 20.19 -44.48 14.14
N SER A 463 19.56 -45.36 13.39
CA SER A 463 20.10 -46.67 13.07
C SER A 463 21.32 -46.55 12.13
N THR A 464 22.11 -47.63 12.05
CA THR A 464 23.30 -47.69 11.16
C THR A 464 22.92 -47.41 9.69
N ASP A 465 21.78 -47.95 9.24
CA ASP A 465 21.31 -47.79 7.87
C ASP A 465 20.82 -46.34 7.59
N GLU A 466 20.21 -45.67 8.58
CA GLU A 466 19.81 -44.27 8.46
C GLU A 466 21.02 -43.34 8.43
N LEU A 467 22.02 -43.59 9.27
CA LEU A 467 23.30 -42.88 9.25
C LEU A 467 23.99 -43.05 7.87
N ALA A 468 24.07 -44.28 7.34
CA ALA A 468 24.64 -44.52 6.04
C ALA A 468 23.94 -43.75 4.91
N ARG A 469 22.61 -43.62 4.94
CA ARG A 469 21.86 -42.81 3.97
C ARG A 469 22.12 -41.32 4.09
N LEU A 470 22.31 -40.82 5.32
CA LEU A 470 22.70 -39.42 5.52
C LEU A 470 24.12 -39.14 5.02
N GLU A 471 25.05 -40.06 5.29
CA GLU A 471 26.42 -39.98 4.79
C GLU A 471 26.45 -40.03 3.26
N GLU A 472 25.65 -40.90 2.63
CA GLU A 472 25.50 -40.96 1.18
C GLU A 472 24.94 -39.65 0.61
N TYR A 473 23.90 -39.05 1.26
CA TYR A 473 23.35 -37.76 0.85
C TYR A 473 24.42 -36.65 0.93
N ILE A 474 25.18 -36.58 2.01
CA ILE A 474 26.27 -35.61 2.20
C ILE A 474 27.38 -35.85 1.17
N ALA A 475 27.78 -37.11 0.95
CA ALA A 475 28.83 -37.46 -0.02
C ALA A 475 28.47 -37.12 -1.47
N LYS A 476 27.16 -37.12 -1.80
CA LYS A 476 26.61 -36.66 -3.09
C LYS A 476 26.50 -35.15 -3.22
N GLY A 477 26.91 -34.37 -2.20
CA GLY A 477 26.88 -32.91 -2.21
C GLY A 477 25.58 -32.31 -1.65
N GLY A 478 24.79 -33.08 -0.91
CA GLY A 478 23.59 -32.57 -0.23
C GLY A 478 23.96 -31.60 0.90
N ASN A 479 23.24 -30.49 1.01
CA ASN A 479 23.45 -29.53 2.10
C ASN A 479 22.65 -29.95 3.34
N ILE A 480 23.29 -29.87 4.51
CA ILE A 480 22.68 -30.26 5.77
C ILE A 480 22.88 -29.17 6.83
N VAL A 481 21.86 -28.92 7.63
CA VAL A 481 21.91 -28.11 8.85
C VAL A 481 21.65 -29.04 10.02
N ILE A 482 22.60 -29.13 10.95
CA ILE A 482 22.53 -29.99 12.11
C ILE A 482 22.48 -29.11 13.37
N GLY A 483 21.43 -29.25 14.15
CA GLY A 483 21.24 -28.57 15.44
C GLY A 483 21.08 -29.59 16.57
N GLY A 484 21.79 -29.40 17.66
CA GLY A 484 21.68 -30.24 18.85
C GLY A 484 21.59 -29.41 20.12
N GLU A 485 20.87 -29.89 21.12
CA GLU A 485 20.80 -29.24 22.41
C GLU A 485 21.96 -29.67 23.33
N PRO A 486 22.29 -28.85 24.34
CA PRO A 486 23.28 -29.23 25.38
C PRO A 486 22.95 -30.58 26.00
N GLY A 487 23.99 -31.39 26.22
CA GLY A 487 23.84 -32.73 26.80
C GLY A 487 23.41 -33.84 25.85
N LYS A 488 23.28 -33.53 24.53
CA LYS A 488 22.90 -34.50 23.48
C LYS A 488 24.08 -34.94 22.62
N SER A 489 25.32 -34.73 23.06
CA SER A 489 26.54 -35.09 22.31
C SER A 489 26.55 -36.54 21.83
N ASP A 490 26.10 -37.48 22.67
CA ASP A 490 26.09 -38.90 22.34
C ASP A 490 25.14 -39.26 21.20
N LEU A 491 24.05 -38.53 21.05
CA LEU A 491 23.07 -38.68 19.95
C LEU A 491 23.52 -37.98 18.66
N MET A 492 24.19 -36.84 18.81
CA MET A 492 24.53 -35.97 17.66
C MET A 492 25.89 -36.29 17.06
N ASN A 493 26.87 -36.76 17.88
CA ASN A 493 28.22 -37.03 17.38
C ASN A 493 28.32 -38.14 16.32
N PRO A 494 27.54 -39.24 16.37
CA PRO A 494 27.53 -40.19 15.24
C PRO A 494 27.18 -39.57 13.90
N LEU A 495 26.28 -38.56 13.89
CA LEU A 495 25.84 -37.85 12.70
C LEU A 495 26.93 -36.92 12.14
N THR A 496 27.76 -36.33 12.99
CA THR A 496 28.76 -35.32 12.60
C THR A 496 30.17 -35.91 12.46
N ALA A 497 30.36 -37.17 12.82
CA ALA A 497 31.66 -37.83 12.77
C ALA A 497 32.28 -37.83 11.38
N SER A 498 31.49 -38.10 10.34
CA SER A 498 31.94 -38.07 8.92
C SER A 498 32.35 -36.66 8.46
N LEU A 499 31.88 -35.61 9.12
CA LEU A 499 32.24 -34.20 8.85
C LEU A 499 33.49 -33.75 9.62
N GLY A 500 34.03 -34.58 10.50
CA GLY A 500 35.18 -34.24 11.35
C GLY A 500 34.86 -33.24 12.44
N VAL A 501 33.58 -33.10 12.83
CA VAL A 501 33.09 -32.19 13.87
C VAL A 501 32.45 -32.98 15.00
N SER A 502 32.58 -32.48 16.22
CA SER A 502 31.92 -33.09 17.39
C SER A 502 31.29 -32.05 18.31
N PHE A 503 30.13 -32.38 18.84
CA PHE A 503 29.50 -31.63 19.92
C PHE A 503 30.25 -31.91 21.23
N LEU A 504 30.65 -30.86 21.91
CA LEU A 504 31.31 -30.99 23.22
C LEU A 504 30.27 -31.26 24.31
N PRO A 505 30.64 -32.04 25.36
CA PRO A 505 29.79 -32.20 26.51
C PRO A 505 29.77 -30.88 27.32
N GLY A 506 28.57 -30.40 27.64
CA GLY A 506 28.38 -29.19 28.46
C GLY A 506 27.97 -27.98 27.68
N THR A 507 27.91 -26.86 28.36
CA THR A 507 27.48 -25.56 27.82
C THR A 507 28.64 -24.56 27.91
N LEU A 508 28.94 -23.85 26.82
CA LEU A 508 29.88 -22.73 26.86
C LEU A 508 29.17 -21.53 27.49
N VAL A 509 29.74 -21.01 28.55
CA VAL A 509 29.24 -19.84 29.27
C VAL A 509 30.26 -18.70 29.11
N GLN A 510 29.82 -17.55 28.62
CA GLN A 510 30.63 -16.33 28.64
C GLN A 510 30.22 -15.50 29.87
N PRO A 511 31.04 -15.46 30.95
CA PRO A 511 30.72 -14.62 32.09
C PRO A 511 30.69 -13.15 31.67
N THR A 512 29.61 -12.44 31.97
CA THR A 512 29.48 -11.00 31.70
C THR A 512 28.89 -10.31 32.92
N LYS A 513 29.38 -9.09 33.20
CA LYS A 513 28.82 -8.24 34.26
C LYS A 513 27.47 -7.60 33.89
N ALA A 514 27.04 -7.71 32.64
CA ALA A 514 25.85 -7.07 32.12
C ALA A 514 24.62 -7.97 32.07
N TYR A 515 24.80 -9.30 32.13
CA TYR A 515 23.73 -10.29 32.05
C TYR A 515 23.99 -11.39 33.07
N ASP A 516 22.93 -12.09 33.48
CA ASP A 516 23.06 -13.26 34.36
C ASP A 516 23.94 -14.34 33.73
N ASP A 517 24.73 -15.04 34.57
CA ASP A 517 25.77 -16.00 34.16
C ASP A 517 25.27 -17.22 33.36
N ASN A 518 24.00 -17.29 33.01
CA ASN A 518 23.33 -18.40 32.34
C ASN A 518 22.98 -18.18 30.87
N LEU A 519 23.58 -17.19 30.22
CA LEU A 519 23.40 -16.95 28.80
C LEU A 519 24.69 -17.20 28.03
#